data_0b58e63043f74f4ce90a38b5085a354e
#
_entry.id   0b58e63043f74f4ce90a38b5085a354e
#
_cell.length_a   1.000
_cell.length_b   1.000
_cell.length_c   1.000
_cell.angle_alpha   90.00
_cell.angle_beta   90.00
_cell.angle_gamma   90.00
#
_symmetry.space_group_name_H-M   'P 1'
#
loop_
_entity.id
_entity.type
_entity.pdbx_description
1 polymer ?
#
loop_
_entity_poly.entity_id
_entity_poly.type
_entity_poly.pdbx_seq_one_letter_code
_entity_poly.pdbx_strand_id
1 'polypeptide(L)'
;MDFQNPGLVWGLYAAGLLVFGILYALSLKKAGLNLLCAPLSAVFGVILAVIGARFFFLVPNLIFDGGSLDADTLATLRPDEMSFTGGCVGFTFGVFIAAKICRTEAKPALDAMALPGCVLIAFARLAETGIGFINLGEMPAFLPAVWPFAILNGWGLPDFSVSTLMALAALLCALWLALSKKPSAPGYRFESTAFILCSVMLFLEMLCTTSSWIPFIISFIHLEQVLCAIILLILMIRRTIQIKKAGPLIVTALLLGLNALMQFVQDKPYLFPLPEDTDIALLSVIVFALTAAGLIAAWFWAGKTQSSSVKGS
;
A
#
# COMPACT_ATOMS: atom_id res chain seq x y z
N MET A 1 -3.37 22.01 -18.99
CA MET A 1 -3.91 20.65 -19.18
C MET A 1 -4.92 20.43 -18.08
N ASP A 2 -6.18 20.20 -18.43
CA ASP A 2 -7.17 19.77 -17.44
C ASP A 2 -6.78 18.37 -16.95
N PHE A 3 -6.20 18.30 -15.75
CA PHE A 3 -5.76 17.04 -15.15
C PHE A 3 -6.94 16.14 -14.71
N GLN A 4 -8.16 16.62 -14.76
CA GLN A 4 -9.35 15.80 -14.67
C GLN A 4 -9.68 15.20 -16.05
N ASN A 5 -8.90 14.21 -16.48
CA ASN A 5 -9.17 13.50 -17.72
C ASN A 5 -9.64 12.06 -17.41
N PRO A 6 -10.96 11.82 -17.36
CA PRO A 6 -11.51 10.48 -17.09
C PRO A 6 -10.99 9.41 -18.06
N GLY A 7 -10.72 9.79 -19.31
CA GLY A 7 -10.16 8.88 -20.31
C GLY A 7 -8.76 8.38 -19.95
N LEU A 8 -7.90 9.26 -19.41
CA LEU A 8 -6.57 8.89 -18.91
C LEU A 8 -6.68 7.93 -17.71
N VAL A 9 -7.56 8.24 -16.76
CA VAL A 9 -7.78 7.42 -15.55
C VAL A 9 -8.20 6.00 -15.94
N TRP A 10 -9.28 5.88 -16.69
CA TRP A 10 -9.79 4.58 -17.11
C TRP A 10 -8.84 3.84 -18.06
N GLY A 11 -8.13 4.59 -18.92
CA GLY A 11 -7.10 4.04 -19.81
C GLY A 11 -5.94 3.42 -19.03
N LEU A 12 -5.46 4.08 -17.98
CA LEU A 12 -4.38 3.55 -17.13
C LEU A 12 -4.83 2.34 -16.31
N TYR A 13 -6.05 2.35 -15.75
CA TYR A 13 -6.59 1.17 -15.06
C TYR A 13 -6.74 -0.02 -16.01
N ALA A 14 -7.30 0.19 -17.21
CA ALA A 14 -7.46 -0.86 -18.22
C ALA A 14 -6.10 -1.41 -18.68
N ALA A 15 -5.14 -0.53 -18.97
CA ALA A 15 -3.78 -0.93 -19.33
C ALA A 15 -3.11 -1.72 -18.21
N GLY A 16 -3.24 -1.26 -16.96
CA GLY A 16 -2.71 -1.95 -15.78
C GLY A 16 -3.28 -3.35 -15.61
N LEU A 17 -4.60 -3.52 -15.77
CA LEU A 17 -5.25 -4.83 -15.70
C LEU A 17 -4.83 -5.76 -16.85
N LEU A 18 -4.68 -5.23 -18.06
CA LEU A 18 -4.19 -6.00 -19.21
C LEU A 18 -2.76 -6.49 -18.97
N VAL A 19 -1.87 -5.58 -18.57
CA VAL A 19 -0.46 -5.91 -18.27
C VAL A 19 -0.38 -6.89 -17.10
N PHE A 20 -1.17 -6.69 -16.04
CA PHE A 20 -1.29 -7.63 -14.93
C PHE A 20 -1.69 -9.02 -15.43
N GLY A 21 -2.74 -9.13 -16.23
CA GLY A 21 -3.24 -10.40 -16.74
C GLY A 21 -2.18 -11.16 -17.53
N ILE A 22 -1.46 -10.47 -18.43
CA ILE A 22 -0.38 -11.05 -19.23
C ILE A 22 0.77 -11.51 -18.33
N LEU A 23 1.29 -10.64 -17.47
CA LEU A 23 2.42 -10.95 -16.60
C LEU A 23 2.06 -12.05 -15.59
N TYR A 24 0.83 -12.07 -15.09
CA TYR A 24 0.37 -13.09 -14.17
C TYR A 24 0.24 -14.45 -14.86
N ALA A 25 -0.34 -14.50 -16.07
CA ALA A 25 -0.39 -15.73 -16.85
C ALA A 25 1.01 -16.29 -17.15
N LEU A 26 1.97 -15.42 -17.50
CA LEU A 26 3.37 -15.83 -17.70
C LEU A 26 4.01 -16.36 -16.40
N SER A 27 3.73 -15.73 -15.27
CA SER A 27 4.23 -16.16 -13.96
C SER A 27 3.63 -17.51 -13.53
N LEU A 28 2.32 -17.71 -13.74
CA LEU A 28 1.64 -18.99 -13.50
C LEU A 28 2.21 -20.09 -14.39
N LYS A 29 2.39 -19.83 -15.70
CA LYS A 29 3.01 -20.77 -16.65
C LYS A 29 4.41 -21.20 -16.17
N LYS A 30 5.24 -20.24 -15.76
CA LYS A 30 6.59 -20.49 -15.25
C LYS A 30 6.57 -21.32 -13.96
N ALA A 31 5.55 -21.14 -13.12
CA ALA A 31 5.36 -21.89 -11.87
C ALA A 31 4.67 -23.24 -12.08
N GLY A 32 4.27 -23.62 -13.30
CA GLY A 32 3.53 -24.86 -13.59
C GLY A 32 2.10 -24.87 -13.04
N LEU A 33 1.50 -23.70 -12.84
CA LEU A 33 0.17 -23.53 -12.26
C LEU A 33 -0.91 -23.36 -13.36
N ASN A 34 -2.18 -23.55 -12.98
CA ASN A 34 -3.30 -23.46 -13.89
C ASN A 34 -3.47 -22.01 -14.44
N LEU A 35 -3.40 -21.85 -15.76
CA LEU A 35 -3.50 -20.56 -16.42
C LEU A 35 -4.88 -19.90 -16.31
N LEU A 36 -5.96 -20.69 -16.08
CA LEU A 36 -7.31 -20.15 -15.85
C LEU A 36 -7.38 -19.27 -14.59
N CYS A 37 -6.41 -19.41 -13.68
CA CYS A 37 -6.31 -18.49 -12.54
C CYS A 37 -6.13 -17.03 -12.97
N ALA A 38 -5.47 -16.73 -14.11
CA ALA A 38 -5.22 -15.35 -14.52
C ALA A 38 -6.51 -14.58 -14.86
N PRO A 39 -7.37 -15.01 -15.78
CA PRO A 39 -8.62 -14.30 -16.08
C PRO A 39 -9.58 -14.29 -14.90
N LEU A 40 -9.69 -15.41 -14.15
CA LEU A 40 -10.55 -15.44 -12.96
C LEU A 40 -10.06 -14.49 -11.88
N SER A 41 -8.74 -14.38 -11.67
CA SER A 41 -8.16 -13.41 -10.73
C SER A 41 -8.41 -11.97 -11.16
N ALA A 42 -8.39 -11.66 -12.45
CA ALA A 42 -8.73 -10.33 -12.92
C ALA A 42 -10.20 -10.00 -12.61
N VAL A 43 -11.12 -10.91 -12.90
CA VAL A 43 -12.56 -10.70 -12.65
C VAL A 43 -12.87 -10.58 -11.16
N PHE A 44 -12.54 -11.61 -10.36
CA PHE A 44 -12.80 -11.60 -8.92
C PHE A 44 -11.99 -10.53 -8.20
N GLY A 45 -10.74 -10.29 -8.68
CA GLY A 45 -9.86 -9.28 -8.12
C GLY A 45 -10.47 -7.89 -8.25
N VAL A 46 -10.95 -7.49 -9.43
CA VAL A 46 -11.55 -6.17 -9.64
C VAL A 46 -12.83 -6.02 -8.80
N ILE A 47 -13.74 -7.01 -8.84
CA ILE A 47 -14.99 -6.94 -8.07
C ILE A 47 -14.69 -6.77 -6.58
N LEU A 48 -13.80 -7.61 -6.03
CA LEU A 48 -13.49 -7.56 -4.62
C LEU A 48 -12.58 -6.39 -4.24
N ALA A 49 -11.79 -5.84 -5.18
CA ALA A 49 -11.07 -4.59 -4.96
C ALA A 49 -12.03 -3.43 -4.74
N VAL A 50 -13.04 -3.28 -5.57
CA VAL A 50 -14.06 -2.22 -5.41
C VAL A 50 -14.81 -2.39 -4.08
N ILE A 51 -15.25 -3.61 -3.77
CA ILE A 51 -15.93 -3.91 -2.50
C ILE A 51 -15.01 -3.62 -1.31
N GLY A 52 -13.76 -4.07 -1.35
CA GLY A 52 -12.78 -3.87 -0.28
C GLY A 52 -12.42 -2.40 -0.11
N ALA A 53 -12.19 -1.66 -1.21
CA ALA A 53 -11.90 -0.24 -1.16
C ALA A 53 -13.04 0.54 -0.49
N ARG A 54 -14.28 0.25 -0.84
CA ARG A 54 -15.45 0.89 -0.26
C ARG A 54 -15.69 0.48 1.20
N PHE A 55 -15.58 -0.81 1.50
CA PHE A 55 -15.76 -1.34 2.85
C PHE A 55 -14.76 -0.73 3.84
N PHE A 56 -13.47 -0.72 3.52
CA PHE A 56 -12.44 -0.18 4.41
C PHE A 56 -12.48 1.34 4.54
N PHE A 57 -13.13 2.04 3.63
CA PHE A 57 -13.41 3.47 3.77
C PHE A 57 -14.65 3.72 4.64
N LEU A 58 -15.77 3.04 4.35
CA LEU A 58 -17.05 3.29 5.02
C LEU A 58 -17.08 2.86 6.47
N VAL A 59 -16.48 1.70 6.81
CA VAL A 59 -16.56 1.16 8.18
C VAL A 59 -15.93 2.09 9.21
N PRO A 60 -14.71 2.63 9.02
CA PRO A 60 -14.16 3.63 9.93
C PRO A 60 -15.01 4.90 10.02
N ASN A 61 -15.49 5.44 8.89
CA ASN A 61 -16.32 6.64 8.90
C ASN A 61 -17.63 6.45 9.66
N LEU A 62 -18.25 5.27 9.57
CA LEU A 62 -19.44 4.93 10.37
C LEU A 62 -19.14 4.88 11.88
N ILE A 63 -18.00 4.30 12.25
CA ILE A 63 -17.65 4.11 13.66
C ILE A 63 -17.26 5.44 14.29
N PHE A 64 -16.53 6.30 13.58
CA PHE A 64 -15.91 7.49 14.16
C PHE A 64 -16.68 8.78 13.86
N ASP A 65 -17.30 8.91 12.70
CA ASP A 65 -17.98 10.15 12.28
C ASP A 65 -19.51 10.08 12.48
N GLY A 66 -20.05 8.94 12.92
CA GLY A 66 -21.50 8.76 13.12
C GLY A 66 -22.27 8.83 11.79
N GLY A 67 -21.61 8.56 10.66
CA GLY A 67 -22.22 8.59 9.34
C GLY A 67 -23.42 7.65 9.21
N SER A 68 -24.38 7.98 8.36
CA SER A 68 -25.50 7.09 8.02
C SER A 68 -25.13 6.24 6.79
N LEU A 69 -25.40 4.94 6.87
CA LEU A 69 -25.40 4.07 5.69
C LEU A 69 -26.74 4.23 4.95
N ASP A 70 -26.86 5.29 4.17
CA ASP A 70 -27.97 5.40 3.23
C ASP A 70 -27.65 4.69 1.91
N ALA A 71 -28.68 4.43 1.11
CA ALA A 71 -28.54 3.75 -0.16
C ALA A 71 -27.66 4.54 -1.15
N ASP A 72 -27.68 5.86 -1.08
CA ASP A 72 -26.90 6.75 -1.92
C ASP A 72 -25.41 6.66 -1.58
N THR A 73 -25.07 6.65 -0.29
CA THR A 73 -23.69 6.45 0.20
C THR A 73 -23.12 5.10 -0.26
N LEU A 74 -23.93 4.04 -0.25
CA LEU A 74 -23.50 2.71 -0.70
C LEU A 74 -23.36 2.62 -2.22
N ALA A 75 -24.26 3.27 -2.98
CA ALA A 75 -24.30 3.19 -4.43
C ALA A 75 -23.30 4.11 -5.13
N THR A 76 -22.88 5.20 -4.48
CA THR A 76 -22.00 6.19 -5.08
C THR A 76 -20.56 5.72 -5.04
N LEU A 77 -19.97 5.46 -6.22
CA LEU A 77 -18.56 5.09 -6.38
C LEU A 77 -17.74 6.35 -6.65
N ARG A 78 -17.36 7.05 -5.60
CA ARG A 78 -16.46 8.21 -5.69
C ARG A 78 -15.03 7.77 -5.36
N PRO A 79 -14.04 8.13 -6.20
CA PRO A 79 -12.65 7.72 -5.97
C PRO A 79 -12.04 8.25 -4.65
N ASP A 80 -12.47 9.44 -4.21
CA ASP A 80 -12.08 10.08 -2.94
C ASP A 80 -12.67 9.39 -1.71
N GLU A 81 -13.68 8.56 -1.90
CA GLU A 81 -14.35 7.78 -0.87
C GLU A 81 -13.98 6.29 -0.93
N MET A 82 -12.75 5.99 -1.31
CA MET A 82 -12.23 4.62 -1.44
C MET A 82 -10.86 4.47 -0.79
N SER A 83 -10.68 3.40 -0.01
CA SER A 83 -9.38 3.01 0.53
C SER A 83 -8.59 2.23 -0.52
N PHE A 84 -7.41 2.73 -0.87
CA PHE A 84 -6.51 2.01 -1.79
C PHE A 84 -6.00 0.69 -1.18
N THR A 85 -5.58 0.73 0.08
CA THR A 85 -5.13 -0.48 0.80
C THR A 85 -6.26 -1.50 0.91
N GLY A 86 -7.48 -1.03 1.18
CA GLY A 86 -8.69 -1.87 1.15
C GLY A 86 -8.90 -2.53 -0.21
N GLY A 87 -8.70 -1.79 -1.29
CA GLY A 87 -8.73 -2.31 -2.66
C GLY A 87 -7.68 -3.39 -2.92
N CYS A 88 -6.44 -3.18 -2.48
CA CYS A 88 -5.37 -4.17 -2.58
C CYS A 88 -5.67 -5.47 -1.80
N VAL A 89 -6.24 -5.34 -0.59
CA VAL A 89 -6.69 -6.49 0.22
C VAL A 89 -7.80 -7.25 -0.51
N GLY A 90 -8.82 -6.53 -1.01
CA GLY A 90 -9.92 -7.13 -1.78
C GLY A 90 -9.43 -7.83 -3.04
N PHE A 91 -8.55 -7.20 -3.82
CA PHE A 91 -7.94 -7.81 -5.01
C PHE A 91 -7.19 -9.10 -4.67
N THR A 92 -6.38 -9.07 -3.61
CA THR A 92 -5.64 -10.24 -3.13
C THR A 92 -6.58 -11.39 -2.74
N PHE A 93 -7.70 -11.06 -2.10
CA PHE A 93 -8.72 -12.03 -1.75
C PHE A 93 -9.40 -12.62 -3.00
N GLY A 94 -9.61 -11.81 -4.04
CA GLY A 94 -10.09 -12.28 -5.34
C GLY A 94 -9.16 -13.28 -6.01
N VAL A 95 -7.85 -13.03 -5.96
CA VAL A 95 -6.83 -13.99 -6.43
C VAL A 95 -6.86 -15.28 -5.62
N PHE A 96 -7.02 -15.18 -4.29
CA PHE A 96 -7.16 -16.36 -3.43
C PHE A 96 -8.39 -17.20 -3.80
N ILE A 97 -9.54 -16.58 -4.06
CA ILE A 97 -10.76 -17.27 -4.50
C ILE A 97 -10.54 -17.94 -5.87
N ALA A 98 -9.97 -17.21 -6.84
CA ALA A 98 -9.65 -17.75 -8.15
C ALA A 98 -8.73 -18.98 -8.07
N ALA A 99 -7.69 -18.92 -7.23
CA ALA A 99 -6.81 -20.07 -6.99
C ALA A 99 -7.57 -21.29 -6.44
N LYS A 100 -8.51 -21.07 -5.51
CA LYS A 100 -9.36 -22.15 -4.97
C LYS A 100 -10.27 -22.74 -6.04
N ILE A 101 -10.92 -21.93 -6.86
CA ILE A 101 -11.78 -22.39 -7.97
C ILE A 101 -10.95 -23.19 -8.98
N CYS A 102 -9.74 -22.76 -9.30
CA CYS A 102 -8.81 -23.46 -10.20
C CYS A 102 -8.15 -24.69 -9.57
N ARG A 103 -8.47 -25.02 -8.32
CA ARG A 103 -7.81 -26.10 -7.54
C ARG A 103 -6.28 -25.94 -7.50
N THR A 104 -5.81 -24.71 -7.46
CA THR A 104 -4.39 -24.35 -7.38
C THR A 104 -4.05 -23.98 -5.93
N GLU A 105 -2.86 -24.33 -5.46
CA GLU A 105 -2.40 -23.91 -4.15
C GLU A 105 -2.31 -22.38 -4.07
N ALA A 106 -2.93 -21.80 -3.03
CA ALA A 106 -3.04 -20.34 -2.92
C ALA A 106 -1.68 -19.64 -2.73
N LYS A 107 -0.75 -20.22 -1.94
CA LYS A 107 0.55 -19.62 -1.68
C LYS A 107 1.40 -19.44 -2.95
N PRO A 108 1.62 -20.49 -3.79
CA PRO A 108 2.31 -20.32 -5.07
C PRO A 108 1.58 -19.37 -6.04
N ALA A 109 0.23 -19.34 -6.04
CA ALA A 109 -0.53 -18.43 -6.88
C ALA A 109 -0.32 -16.96 -6.44
N LEU A 110 -0.30 -16.68 -5.13
CA LEU A 110 0.00 -15.36 -4.59
C LEU A 110 1.46 -14.95 -4.86
N ASP A 111 2.41 -15.87 -4.75
CA ASP A 111 3.82 -15.58 -5.12
C ASP A 111 3.97 -15.25 -6.61
N ALA A 112 3.24 -15.96 -7.48
CA ALA A 112 3.21 -15.66 -8.91
C ALA A 112 2.57 -14.29 -9.20
N MET A 113 1.63 -13.83 -8.35
CA MET A 113 0.99 -12.52 -8.43
C MET A 113 1.91 -11.38 -7.95
N ALA A 114 2.91 -11.63 -7.11
CA ALA A 114 3.67 -10.58 -6.43
C ALA A 114 4.24 -9.51 -7.39
N LEU A 115 4.92 -9.91 -8.46
CA LEU A 115 5.47 -8.97 -9.46
C LEU A 115 4.37 -8.31 -10.30
N PRO A 116 3.43 -9.06 -10.92
CA PRO A 116 2.31 -8.46 -11.66
C PRO A 116 1.48 -7.50 -10.81
N GLY A 117 1.28 -7.81 -9.52
CA GLY A 117 0.57 -6.98 -8.57
C GLY A 117 1.26 -5.64 -8.33
N CYS A 118 2.58 -5.62 -8.19
CA CYS A 118 3.35 -4.36 -8.11
C CYS A 118 3.14 -3.49 -9.36
N VAL A 119 3.15 -4.09 -10.54
CA VAL A 119 2.91 -3.36 -11.80
C VAL A 119 1.49 -2.81 -11.83
N LEU A 120 0.48 -3.60 -11.43
CA LEU A 120 -0.90 -3.13 -11.34
C LEU A 120 -1.04 -1.96 -10.36
N ILE A 121 -0.41 -2.04 -9.19
CA ILE A 121 -0.37 -0.95 -8.20
C ILE A 121 0.24 0.31 -8.81
N ALA A 122 1.33 0.19 -9.56
CA ALA A 122 1.95 1.34 -10.21
C ALA A 122 1.01 2.02 -11.22
N PHE A 123 0.31 1.26 -12.05
CA PHE A 123 -0.69 1.80 -12.97
C PHE A 123 -1.87 2.44 -12.23
N ALA A 124 -2.35 1.81 -11.16
CA ALA A 124 -3.45 2.34 -10.36
C ALA A 124 -3.06 3.68 -9.70
N ARG A 125 -1.88 3.76 -9.11
CA ARG A 125 -1.37 5.00 -8.51
C ARG A 125 -1.12 6.10 -9.55
N LEU A 126 -0.64 5.75 -10.75
CA LEU A 126 -0.54 6.71 -11.85
C LEU A 126 -1.93 7.17 -12.35
N ALA A 127 -2.94 6.29 -12.34
CA ALA A 127 -4.31 6.66 -12.70
C ALA A 127 -4.88 7.71 -11.74
N GLU A 128 -4.57 7.61 -10.43
CA GLU A 128 -5.00 8.58 -9.43
C GLU A 128 -4.50 10.00 -9.73
N THR A 129 -3.35 10.16 -10.40
CA THR A 129 -2.87 11.48 -10.82
C THR A 129 -3.83 12.18 -11.79
N GLY A 130 -4.68 11.45 -12.50
CA GLY A 130 -5.71 11.99 -13.38
C GLY A 130 -7.00 12.38 -12.66
N ILE A 131 -7.15 12.07 -11.36
CA ILE A 131 -8.32 12.42 -10.56
C ILE A 131 -8.21 13.84 -9.99
N GLY A 132 -6.98 14.33 -9.75
CA GLY A 132 -6.69 15.73 -9.49
C GLY A 132 -6.86 16.22 -8.06
N PHE A 133 -7.32 15.39 -7.11
CA PHE A 133 -7.52 15.79 -5.71
C PHE A 133 -7.25 14.69 -4.67
N ILE A 134 -6.61 13.59 -5.09
CA ILE A 134 -6.29 12.46 -4.21
C ILE A 134 -4.77 12.39 -4.03
N ASN A 135 -4.33 12.15 -2.80
CA ASN A 135 -2.93 11.96 -2.43
C ASN A 135 -2.03 13.12 -2.90
N LEU A 136 -2.49 14.34 -2.67
CA LEU A 136 -1.73 15.56 -2.94
C LEU A 136 -0.94 15.96 -1.71
N GLY A 137 0.23 16.55 -1.94
CA GLY A 137 1.10 17.12 -0.92
C GLY A 137 1.65 18.48 -1.35
N GLU A 138 2.40 19.14 -0.49
CA GLU A 138 3.08 20.37 -0.81
C GLU A 138 4.13 20.16 -1.90
N MET A 139 4.17 21.09 -2.88
CA MET A 139 5.10 21.00 -3.99
C MET A 139 6.52 21.36 -3.57
N PRO A 140 7.49 20.43 -3.61
CA PRO A 140 8.88 20.73 -3.31
C PRO A 140 9.50 21.67 -4.35
N ALA A 141 10.20 22.71 -3.92
CA ALA A 141 10.78 23.73 -4.81
C ALA A 141 11.81 23.16 -5.82
N PHE A 142 12.40 22.01 -5.54
CA PHE A 142 13.41 21.36 -6.41
C PHE A 142 12.82 20.44 -7.49
N LEU A 143 11.51 20.17 -7.44
CA LEU A 143 10.84 19.33 -8.44
C LEU A 143 10.16 20.18 -9.52
N PRO A 144 10.13 19.68 -10.78
CA PRO A 144 9.42 20.37 -11.84
C PRO A 144 7.90 20.30 -11.63
N ALA A 145 7.23 21.44 -11.75
CA ALA A 145 5.78 21.55 -11.64
C ALA A 145 5.07 21.03 -12.91
N VAL A 146 5.36 19.78 -13.30
CA VAL A 146 4.79 19.12 -14.48
C VAL A 146 4.34 17.70 -14.15
N TRP A 147 3.34 17.20 -14.88
CA TRP A 147 2.93 15.81 -14.78
C TRP A 147 4.12 14.86 -15.08
N PRO A 148 4.31 13.75 -14.35
CA PRO A 148 3.43 13.18 -13.31
C PRO A 148 3.70 13.70 -11.87
N PHE A 149 4.67 14.60 -11.67
CA PHE A 149 5.05 15.06 -10.32
C PHE A 149 4.10 16.09 -9.75
N ALA A 150 3.50 16.92 -10.60
CA ALA A 150 2.59 17.96 -10.17
C ALA A 150 1.23 17.84 -10.88
N ILE A 151 0.20 18.18 -10.13
CA ILE A 151 -1.18 18.29 -10.58
C ILE A 151 -1.66 19.69 -10.24
N LEU A 152 -2.36 20.35 -11.17
CA LEU A 152 -2.97 21.65 -10.89
C LEU A 152 -4.20 21.45 -9.99
N ASN A 153 -4.20 22.09 -8.83
CA ASN A 153 -5.36 22.10 -7.94
C ASN A 153 -6.49 23.00 -8.50
N GLY A 154 -7.62 23.05 -7.79
CA GLY A 154 -8.76 23.89 -8.21
C GLY A 154 -8.48 25.40 -8.31
N TRP A 155 -7.34 25.86 -7.79
CA TRP A 155 -6.86 27.24 -7.85
C TRP A 155 -5.84 27.47 -8.96
N GLY A 156 -5.52 26.45 -9.75
CA GLY A 156 -4.50 26.51 -10.81
C GLY A 156 -3.05 26.47 -10.27
N LEU A 157 -2.85 26.18 -8.99
CA LEU A 157 -1.53 26.03 -8.39
C LEU A 157 -1.08 24.57 -8.47
N PRO A 158 0.23 24.30 -8.66
CA PRO A 158 0.76 22.95 -8.72
C PRO A 158 0.87 22.36 -7.32
N ASP A 159 0.14 21.27 -7.07
CA ASP A 159 0.29 20.41 -5.91
C ASP A 159 1.12 19.18 -6.28
N PHE A 160 1.92 18.69 -5.35
CA PHE A 160 2.75 17.52 -5.54
C PHE A 160 1.91 16.23 -5.53
N SER A 161 2.08 15.39 -6.55
CA SER A 161 1.42 14.08 -6.62
C SER A 161 2.21 13.00 -5.88
N VAL A 162 1.82 12.70 -4.64
CA VAL A 162 2.42 11.63 -3.84
C VAL A 162 2.14 10.27 -4.48
N SER A 163 1.02 10.10 -5.19
CA SER A 163 0.69 8.89 -5.96
C SER A 163 1.79 8.51 -6.96
N THR A 164 2.50 9.49 -7.52
CA THR A 164 3.65 9.23 -8.41
C THR A 164 4.80 8.53 -7.68
N LEU A 165 5.12 8.96 -6.45
CA LEU A 165 6.14 8.28 -5.64
C LEU A 165 5.69 6.88 -5.24
N MET A 166 4.41 6.70 -4.94
CA MET A 166 3.84 5.40 -4.64
C MET A 166 3.93 4.45 -5.85
N ALA A 167 3.65 4.97 -7.07
CA ALA A 167 3.83 4.22 -8.32
C ALA A 167 5.29 3.83 -8.54
N LEU A 168 6.23 4.76 -8.33
CA LEU A 168 7.67 4.50 -8.44
C LEU A 168 8.12 3.43 -7.44
N ALA A 169 7.68 3.52 -6.18
CA ALA A 169 7.99 2.51 -5.16
C ALA A 169 7.49 1.12 -5.56
N ALA A 170 6.29 1.02 -6.13
CA ALA A 170 5.75 -0.24 -6.63
C ALA A 170 6.58 -0.79 -7.81
N LEU A 171 7.02 0.06 -8.74
CA LEU A 171 7.91 -0.35 -9.84
C LEU A 171 9.29 -0.80 -9.36
N LEU A 172 9.87 -0.11 -8.37
CA LEU A 172 11.14 -0.52 -7.76
C LEU A 172 11.00 -1.87 -7.05
N CYS A 173 9.87 -2.12 -6.39
CA CYS A 173 9.57 -3.41 -5.80
C CYS A 173 9.40 -4.50 -6.87
N ALA A 174 8.73 -4.22 -7.99
CA ALA A 174 8.64 -5.14 -9.13
C ALA A 174 10.02 -5.47 -9.73
N LEU A 175 10.89 -4.47 -9.89
CA LEU A 175 12.26 -4.64 -10.35
C LEU A 175 13.08 -5.50 -9.39
N TRP A 176 12.99 -5.24 -8.08
CA TRP A 176 13.62 -6.08 -7.07
C TRP A 176 13.17 -7.54 -7.16
N LEU A 177 11.86 -7.78 -7.33
CA LEU A 177 11.31 -9.14 -7.51
C LEU A 177 11.82 -9.81 -8.79
N ALA A 178 11.93 -9.07 -9.90
CA ALA A 178 12.44 -9.59 -11.15
C ALA A 178 13.92 -9.99 -11.07
N LEU A 179 14.74 -9.21 -10.35
CA LEU A 179 16.16 -9.47 -10.14
C LEU A 179 16.43 -10.54 -9.08
N SER A 180 15.49 -10.78 -8.16
CA SER A 180 15.63 -11.74 -7.07
C SER A 180 15.47 -13.18 -7.57
N LYS A 181 16.61 -13.86 -7.81
CA LYS A 181 16.65 -15.24 -8.34
C LYS A 181 16.60 -16.34 -7.26
N LYS A 182 16.65 -15.96 -5.96
CA LYS A 182 16.72 -16.95 -4.88
C LYS A 182 15.40 -17.72 -4.75
N PRO A 183 15.44 -19.07 -4.67
CA PRO A 183 14.28 -19.85 -4.33
C PRO A 183 13.79 -19.45 -2.94
N SER A 184 12.51 -19.25 -2.78
CA SER A 184 11.88 -18.87 -1.51
C SER A 184 10.80 -19.86 -1.12
N ALA A 185 10.50 -19.96 0.16
CA ALA A 185 9.38 -20.74 0.63
C ALA A 185 8.05 -20.23 0.02
N PRO A 186 7.07 -21.11 -0.27
CA PRO A 186 5.79 -20.72 -0.83
C PRO A 186 5.08 -19.65 0.03
N GLY A 187 4.66 -18.55 -0.61
CA GLY A 187 4.05 -17.37 0.02
C GLY A 187 5.03 -16.29 0.43
N TYR A 188 6.34 -16.56 0.46
CA TYR A 188 7.34 -15.60 0.94
C TYR A 188 7.50 -14.38 0.03
N ARG A 189 7.45 -14.56 -1.30
CA ARG A 189 7.59 -13.45 -2.26
C ARG A 189 6.43 -12.47 -2.11
N PHE A 190 5.21 -12.98 -2.01
CA PHE A 190 4.02 -12.18 -1.80
C PHE A 190 4.06 -11.45 -0.44
N GLU A 191 4.33 -12.17 0.65
CA GLU A 191 4.41 -11.59 1.99
C GLU A 191 5.50 -10.51 2.09
N SER A 192 6.67 -10.73 1.49
CA SER A 192 7.76 -9.74 1.45
C SER A 192 7.38 -8.50 0.64
N THR A 193 6.72 -8.68 -0.50
CA THR A 193 6.23 -7.59 -1.33
C THR A 193 5.21 -6.74 -0.59
N ALA A 194 4.21 -7.38 0.01
CA ALA A 194 3.19 -6.70 0.79
C ALA A 194 3.80 -5.94 1.98
N PHE A 195 4.77 -6.56 2.68
CA PHE A 195 5.45 -5.91 3.81
C PHE A 195 6.25 -4.68 3.38
N ILE A 196 7.04 -4.79 2.30
CA ILE A 196 7.83 -3.67 1.76
C ILE A 196 6.92 -2.54 1.31
N LEU A 197 5.89 -2.85 0.51
CA LEU A 197 4.96 -1.83 0.01
C LEU A 197 4.20 -1.14 1.13
N CYS A 198 3.66 -1.87 2.11
CA CYS A 198 3.00 -1.26 3.26
C CYS A 198 3.96 -0.39 4.09
N SER A 199 5.24 -0.79 4.25
CA SER A 199 6.23 0.02 4.96
C SER A 199 6.52 1.34 4.23
N VAL A 200 6.64 1.30 2.90
CA VAL A 200 6.86 2.50 2.08
C VAL A 200 5.61 3.37 2.02
N MET A 201 4.42 2.76 1.88
CA MET A 201 3.14 3.49 1.89
C MET A 201 2.91 4.23 3.20
N LEU A 202 3.25 3.59 4.34
CA LEU A 202 3.15 4.22 5.66
C LEU A 202 4.00 5.50 5.76
N PHE A 203 5.16 5.54 5.09
CA PHE A 203 5.99 6.74 4.97
C PHE A 203 5.38 7.76 4.00
N LEU A 204 4.99 7.33 2.79
CA LEU A 204 4.53 8.25 1.75
C LEU A 204 3.17 8.88 2.09
N GLU A 205 2.31 8.18 2.81
CA GLU A 205 1.01 8.69 3.25
C GLU A 205 1.14 9.93 4.14
N MET A 206 2.22 10.04 4.91
CA MET A 206 2.51 11.22 5.72
C MET A 206 2.76 12.49 4.87
N LEU A 207 3.16 12.33 3.61
CA LEU A 207 3.35 13.45 2.68
C LEU A 207 2.04 13.95 2.07
N CYS A 208 0.92 13.23 2.29
CA CYS A 208 -0.38 13.57 1.75
C CYS A 208 -1.09 14.58 2.67
N THR A 209 -1.60 15.65 2.08
CA THR A 209 -2.46 16.63 2.76
C THR A 209 -3.94 16.37 2.54
N THR A 210 -4.29 15.54 1.55
CA THR A 210 -5.67 15.26 1.10
C THR A 210 -6.13 13.84 1.39
N SER A 211 -5.61 13.21 2.45
CA SER A 211 -5.98 11.85 2.84
C SER A 211 -7.21 11.82 3.75
N SER A 212 -7.87 10.67 3.79
CA SER A 212 -8.94 10.39 4.76
C SER A 212 -8.37 10.23 6.17
N TRP A 213 -8.90 11.01 7.10
CA TRP A 213 -8.49 11.02 8.50
C TRP A 213 -9.47 10.22 9.36
N ILE A 214 -8.94 9.51 10.36
CA ILE A 214 -9.73 8.89 11.40
C ILE A 214 -9.27 9.38 12.78
N PRO A 215 -10.17 9.54 13.75
CA PRO A 215 -9.80 9.88 15.12
C PRO A 215 -8.91 8.79 15.74
N PHE A 216 -7.81 9.21 16.37
CA PHE A 216 -6.90 8.32 17.06
C PHE A 216 -6.48 8.93 18.40
N ILE A 217 -7.01 8.39 19.51
CA ILE A 217 -6.81 8.90 20.89
C ILE A 217 -7.27 10.37 20.99
N ILE A 218 -6.33 11.33 20.93
CA ILE A 218 -6.58 12.79 21.02
C ILE A 218 -6.13 13.52 19.75
N SER A 219 -5.86 12.80 18.67
CA SER A 219 -5.35 13.29 17.39
C SER A 219 -6.05 12.62 16.23
N PHE A 220 -5.54 12.81 15.03
CA PHE A 220 -6.01 12.16 13.81
C PHE A 220 -4.87 11.39 13.18
N ILE A 221 -5.19 10.31 12.49
CA ILE A 221 -4.24 9.50 11.73
C ILE A 221 -4.85 9.17 10.38
N HIS A 222 -4.03 9.07 9.35
CA HIS A 222 -4.50 8.68 8.04
C HIS A 222 -5.02 7.24 8.04
N LEU A 223 -6.19 7.02 7.45
CA LEU A 223 -6.81 5.70 7.34
C LEU A 223 -5.86 4.68 6.71
N GLU A 224 -5.19 5.06 5.63
CA GLU A 224 -4.26 4.19 4.91
C GLU A 224 -3.04 3.78 5.78
N GLN A 225 -2.56 4.68 6.65
CA GLN A 225 -1.48 4.34 7.60
C GLN A 225 -1.92 3.26 8.58
N VAL A 226 -3.15 3.36 9.13
CA VAL A 226 -3.70 2.36 10.06
C VAL A 226 -3.83 1.01 9.38
N LEU A 227 -4.38 0.98 8.17
CA LEU A 227 -4.53 -0.27 7.41
C LEU A 227 -3.18 -0.91 7.08
N CYS A 228 -2.19 -0.12 6.65
CA CYS A 228 -0.82 -0.59 6.44
C CYS A 228 -0.19 -1.13 7.72
N ALA A 229 -0.35 -0.43 8.85
CA ALA A 229 0.18 -0.87 10.15
C ALA A 229 -0.43 -2.21 10.60
N ILE A 230 -1.74 -2.40 10.41
CA ILE A 230 -2.42 -3.67 10.70
C ILE A 230 -1.86 -4.80 9.84
N ILE A 231 -1.68 -4.58 8.54
CA ILE A 231 -1.11 -5.59 7.63
C ILE A 231 0.33 -5.94 8.04
N LEU A 232 1.17 -4.95 8.36
CA LEU A 232 2.54 -5.14 8.80
C LEU A 232 2.59 -5.98 10.08
N LEU A 233 1.73 -5.70 11.06
CA LEU A 233 1.63 -6.48 12.29
C LEU A 233 1.19 -7.93 12.02
N ILE A 234 0.15 -8.14 11.22
CA ILE A 234 -0.33 -9.48 10.87
C ILE A 234 0.78 -10.30 10.19
N LEU A 235 1.47 -9.73 9.21
CA LEU A 235 2.54 -10.42 8.50
C LEU A 235 3.72 -10.72 9.44
N MET A 236 4.09 -9.79 10.32
CA MET A 236 5.19 -9.99 11.27
C MET A 236 4.82 -11.00 12.36
N ILE A 237 3.58 -11.00 12.88
CA ILE A 237 3.09 -12.01 13.82
C ILE A 237 3.18 -13.41 13.19
N ARG A 238 2.65 -13.58 11.97
CA ARG A 238 2.75 -14.85 11.25
C ARG A 238 4.20 -15.31 11.10
N ARG A 239 5.09 -14.38 10.75
CA ARG A 239 6.51 -14.65 10.58
C ARG A 239 7.17 -15.04 11.91
N THR A 240 6.85 -14.32 12.99
CA THR A 240 7.35 -14.60 14.36
C THR A 240 6.96 -15.98 14.84
N ILE A 241 5.71 -16.40 14.58
CA ILE A 241 5.23 -17.75 14.92
C ILE A 241 6.07 -18.82 14.17
N GLN A 242 6.40 -18.58 12.91
CA GLN A 242 7.21 -19.51 12.11
C GLN A 242 8.65 -19.63 12.61
N ILE A 243 9.28 -18.51 12.97
CA ILE A 243 10.69 -18.48 13.42
C ILE A 243 10.86 -18.71 14.93
N LYS A 244 9.79 -18.67 15.70
CA LYS A 244 9.76 -18.81 17.18
C LYS A 244 10.68 -17.79 17.90
N LYS A 245 10.84 -16.57 17.35
CA LYS A 245 11.66 -15.48 17.90
C LYS A 245 10.88 -14.17 17.89
N ALA A 246 10.63 -13.58 19.07
CA ALA A 246 9.83 -12.38 19.24
C ALA A 246 10.54 -11.06 18.83
N GLY A 247 11.88 -11.05 18.75
CA GLY A 247 12.65 -9.84 18.49
C GLY A 247 12.17 -8.99 17.31
N PRO A 248 11.99 -9.56 16.10
CA PRO A 248 11.51 -8.79 14.95
C PRO A 248 10.11 -8.20 15.15
N LEU A 249 9.21 -8.90 15.87
CA LEU A 249 7.87 -8.39 16.18
C LEU A 249 7.92 -7.22 17.16
N ILE A 250 8.77 -7.32 18.19
CA ILE A 250 8.96 -6.23 19.16
C ILE A 250 9.50 -4.99 18.44
N VAL A 251 10.52 -5.13 17.59
CA VAL A 251 11.06 -4.03 16.79
C VAL A 251 9.99 -3.42 15.89
N THR A 252 9.20 -4.25 15.21
CA THR A 252 8.10 -3.77 14.36
C THR A 252 7.08 -2.98 15.17
N ALA A 253 6.65 -3.47 16.33
CA ALA A 253 5.69 -2.78 17.19
C ALA A 253 6.25 -1.43 17.72
N LEU A 254 7.52 -1.39 18.12
CA LEU A 254 8.18 -0.16 18.54
C LEU A 254 8.28 0.87 17.41
N LEU A 255 8.62 0.45 16.20
CA LEU A 255 8.69 1.33 15.03
C LEU A 255 7.33 1.89 14.63
N LEU A 256 6.28 1.07 14.68
CA LEU A 256 4.90 1.54 14.46
C LEU A 256 4.42 2.48 15.57
N GLY A 257 4.80 2.21 16.81
CA GLY A 257 4.54 3.12 17.94
C GLY A 257 5.26 4.46 17.78
N LEU A 258 6.52 4.45 17.33
CA LEU A 258 7.26 5.66 17.01
C LEU A 258 6.64 6.46 15.86
N ASN A 259 6.14 5.76 14.84
CA ASN A 259 5.40 6.37 13.74
C ASN A 259 4.14 7.09 14.25
N ALA A 260 3.31 6.41 15.05
CA ALA A 260 2.10 7.00 15.65
C ALA A 260 2.43 8.18 16.59
N LEU A 261 3.51 8.07 17.39
CA LEU A 261 3.96 9.15 18.25
C LEU A 261 4.40 10.38 17.42
N MET A 262 5.14 10.17 16.32
CA MET A 262 5.60 11.27 15.48
C MET A 262 4.42 11.97 14.78
N GLN A 263 3.41 11.22 14.34
CA GLN A 263 2.16 11.81 13.83
C GLN A 263 1.50 12.68 14.91
N PHE A 264 1.45 12.20 16.14
CA PHE A 264 0.89 12.97 17.26
C PHE A 264 1.71 14.25 17.56
N VAL A 265 3.04 14.20 17.50
CA VAL A 265 3.91 15.38 17.62
C VAL A 265 3.63 16.40 16.53
N GLN A 266 3.44 15.94 15.30
CA GLN A 266 3.14 16.79 14.14
C GLN A 266 1.80 17.50 14.30
N ASP A 267 0.77 16.81 14.79
CA ASP A 267 -0.58 17.37 14.98
C ASP A 267 -0.68 18.30 16.20
N LYS A 268 0.11 18.04 17.24
CA LYS A 268 0.04 18.75 18.54
C LYS A 268 1.43 19.18 19.01
N PRO A 269 2.18 19.97 18.22
CA PRO A 269 3.56 20.34 18.53
C PRO A 269 3.68 21.10 19.85
N TYR A 270 2.67 21.87 20.21
CA TYR A 270 2.63 22.67 21.45
C TYR A 270 2.60 21.84 22.75
N LEU A 271 2.35 20.52 22.67
CA LEU A 271 2.40 19.62 23.82
C LEU A 271 3.80 19.10 24.12
N PHE A 272 4.76 19.35 23.23
CA PHE A 272 6.13 18.86 23.36
C PHE A 272 7.11 20.00 23.59
N PRO A 273 8.07 19.87 24.51
CA PRO A 273 9.09 20.88 24.75
C PRO A 273 10.17 20.85 23.66
N LEU A 274 9.79 21.10 22.42
CA LEU A 274 10.71 21.19 21.30
C LEU A 274 11.36 22.57 21.25
N PRO A 275 12.66 22.70 20.84
CA PRO A 275 13.29 23.98 20.57
C PRO A 275 12.47 24.80 19.54
N GLU A 276 12.39 26.11 19.73
CA GLU A 276 11.61 27.00 18.85
C GLU A 276 12.02 26.92 17.36
N ASP A 277 13.30 26.65 17.09
CA ASP A 277 13.86 26.51 15.75
C ASP A 277 13.68 25.10 15.15
N THR A 278 12.95 24.19 15.80
CA THR A 278 12.80 22.82 15.32
C THR A 278 11.86 22.79 14.11
N ASP A 279 12.39 22.43 12.94
CA ASP A 279 11.60 22.12 11.77
C ASP A 279 10.91 20.73 11.95
N ILE A 280 9.69 20.78 12.46
CA ILE A 280 8.88 19.57 12.75
C ILE A 280 8.57 18.80 11.47
N ALA A 281 8.36 19.50 10.36
CA ALA A 281 8.08 18.84 9.09
C ALA A 281 9.30 18.01 8.62
N LEU A 282 10.49 18.60 8.64
CA LEU A 282 11.71 17.88 8.30
C LEU A 282 11.99 16.72 9.27
N LEU A 283 11.80 16.96 10.58
CA LEU A 283 11.98 15.91 11.59
C LEU A 283 11.03 14.73 11.33
N SER A 284 9.79 15.03 11.01
CA SER A 284 8.77 14.01 10.69
C SER A 284 9.19 13.18 9.46
N VAL A 285 9.60 13.82 8.37
CA VAL A 285 10.08 13.13 7.16
C VAL A 285 11.21 12.17 7.50
N ILE A 286 12.20 12.63 8.28
CA ILE A 286 13.35 11.79 8.69
C ILE A 286 12.89 10.60 9.54
N VAL A 287 12.05 10.82 10.55
CA VAL A 287 11.57 9.76 11.44
C VAL A 287 10.76 8.73 10.69
N PHE A 288 9.82 9.15 9.84
CA PHE A 288 9.00 8.24 9.03
C PHE A 288 9.84 7.45 8.02
N ALA A 289 10.83 8.08 7.36
CA ALA A 289 11.75 7.38 6.46
C ALA A 289 12.59 6.32 7.21
N LEU A 290 13.12 6.66 8.39
CA LEU A 290 13.90 5.75 9.21
C LEU A 290 13.02 4.59 9.74
N THR A 291 11.78 4.85 10.12
CA THR A 291 10.85 3.80 10.55
C THR A 291 10.52 2.85 9.41
N ALA A 292 10.26 3.34 8.20
CA ALA A 292 10.01 2.50 7.02
C ALA A 292 11.24 1.62 6.69
N ALA A 293 12.44 2.19 6.69
CA ALA A 293 13.69 1.46 6.48
C ALA A 293 13.91 0.40 7.59
N GLY A 294 13.64 0.76 8.84
CA GLY A 294 13.73 -0.13 9.99
C GLY A 294 12.75 -1.31 9.93
N LEU A 295 11.51 -1.06 9.49
CA LEU A 295 10.51 -2.11 9.26
C LEU A 295 10.97 -3.10 8.21
N ILE A 296 11.47 -2.62 7.06
CA ILE A 296 12.01 -3.46 6.00
C ILE A 296 13.21 -4.28 6.51
N ALA A 297 14.12 -3.65 7.27
CA ALA A 297 15.25 -4.34 7.88
C ALA A 297 14.82 -5.43 8.86
N ALA A 298 13.79 -5.17 9.70
CA ALA A 298 13.23 -6.15 10.63
C ALA A 298 12.64 -7.37 9.90
N TRP A 299 11.98 -7.16 8.76
CA TRP A 299 11.46 -8.24 7.92
C TRP A 299 12.58 -9.14 7.39
N PHE A 300 13.64 -8.56 6.83
CA PHE A 300 14.77 -9.34 6.32
C PHE A 300 15.57 -10.01 7.43
N TRP A 301 15.68 -9.40 8.62
CA TRP A 301 16.26 -10.03 9.80
C TRP A 301 15.47 -11.29 10.19
N ALA A 302 14.15 -11.22 10.26
CA ALA A 302 13.29 -12.37 10.47
C ALA A 302 13.51 -13.48 9.43
N GLY A 303 13.75 -13.10 8.15
CA GLY A 303 14.04 -14.06 7.07
C GLY A 303 15.37 -14.79 7.24
N LYS A 304 16.43 -14.12 7.66
CA LYS A 304 17.75 -14.73 7.89
C LYS A 304 17.73 -15.77 9.02
N THR A 305 16.97 -15.48 10.08
CA THR A 305 16.84 -16.42 11.23
C THR A 305 16.16 -17.73 10.87
N GLN A 306 15.25 -17.73 9.88
CA GLN A 306 14.62 -18.96 9.39
C GLN A 306 15.62 -19.86 8.63
N SER A 307 16.49 -19.28 7.82
CA SER A 307 17.47 -20.06 7.03
C SER A 307 18.54 -20.72 7.90
N SER A 308 18.87 -20.17 9.07
CA SER A 308 19.82 -20.75 10.01
C SER A 308 19.24 -21.91 10.83
N SER A 309 17.94 -21.88 11.16
CA SER A 309 17.28 -22.95 11.91
C SER A 309 17.07 -24.23 11.09
N VAL A 310 16.89 -24.10 9.77
CA VAL A 310 16.73 -25.25 8.85
C VAL A 310 18.06 -25.96 8.56
N LYS A 311 19.20 -25.26 8.72
CA LYS A 311 20.54 -25.86 8.52
C LYS A 311 21.11 -26.55 9.75
N GLY A 312 20.46 -26.39 10.91
CA GLY A 312 20.89 -26.97 12.19
C GLY A 312 20.02 -28.14 12.69
N SER A 313 19.02 -28.55 11.92
CA SER A 313 18.19 -29.73 12.10
C SER A 313 18.54 -30.79 11.05
#